data_e6b460f31142355f5db0e3aaffdea2b0
#
_entry.id   e6b460f31142355f5db0e3aaffdea2b0
#
_cell.length_a   1.000
_cell.length_b   1.000
_cell.length_c   1.000
_cell.angle_alpha   90.00
_cell.angle_beta   90.00
_cell.angle_gamma   90.00
#
_symmetry.space_group_name_H-M   'P 1'
#
loop_
_entity.id
_entity.type
_entity.pdbx_description
1 polymer ?
#
loop_
_entity_poly.entity_id
_entity_poly.type
_entity_poly.pdbx_seq_one_letter_code
_entity_poly.pdbx_strand_id
1 'polypeptide(L)'
;FEPMERLQDVIQQIVAGCNRVVNEASPIVDARLPDGARVNIVMNPVALDGPVVTIRRFPEKPITMAKLLELESISCEAAEFLERLVKAGYNIFISGGTGSGKTTFLNVLSQFIPAEERVITIEDSAELQLLGLPNLVRLETRNSNVEGCREVNIRELIRSSLRMRPDRIIVGEVRGAEAADMLQCMNTGHDGSMSTGHANSGKDMLSRLENMVLMGMELPLAAIRQQISSGIDIIVHLGRLRDRSRRVLEITEIAGCEENEIRLNPLFVFEEAGEDSGGRVIGRLQKKGTLLRENKLRAAGML
;
A
#
# COMPACT_ATOMS: atom_id res chain seq x y z
N PHE A 1 34.11 6.83 -6.28
CA PHE A 1 34.06 5.37 -6.44
C PHE A 1 35.27 4.92 -7.23
N GLU A 2 35.90 3.84 -6.78
CA GLU A 2 37.02 3.13 -7.42
C GLU A 2 36.65 2.56 -8.82
N PRO A 3 37.58 2.01 -9.56
CA PRO A 3 37.45 1.80 -11.02
C PRO A 3 36.15 1.09 -11.41
N MET A 4 35.57 1.51 -12.52
CA MET A 4 34.34 1.03 -13.12
C MET A 4 34.23 -0.51 -13.16
N GLU A 5 35.35 -1.18 -13.36
CA GLU A 5 35.47 -2.65 -13.39
C GLU A 5 34.99 -3.28 -12.05
N ARG A 6 35.38 -2.72 -10.92
CA ARG A 6 34.96 -3.23 -9.61
C ARG A 6 33.46 -3.08 -9.36
N LEU A 7 32.84 -2.00 -9.85
CA LEU A 7 31.41 -1.84 -9.77
C LEU A 7 30.66 -2.89 -10.60
N GLN A 8 31.18 -3.18 -11.79
CA GLN A 8 30.64 -4.25 -12.65
C GLN A 8 30.75 -5.62 -12.01
N ASP A 9 31.86 -5.94 -11.35
CA ASP A 9 32.03 -7.20 -10.61
C ASP A 9 31.01 -7.32 -9.47
N VAL A 10 30.81 -6.25 -8.70
CA VAL A 10 29.81 -6.22 -7.63
C VAL A 10 28.39 -6.42 -8.19
N ILE A 11 28.08 -5.77 -9.32
CA ILE A 11 26.80 -5.95 -9.99
C ILE A 11 26.59 -7.41 -10.37
N GLN A 12 27.59 -8.05 -11.01
CA GLN A 12 27.49 -9.44 -11.42
C GLN A 12 27.33 -10.39 -10.22
N GLN A 13 28.02 -10.12 -9.12
CA GLN A 13 27.85 -10.89 -7.88
C GLN A 13 26.43 -10.77 -7.31
N ILE A 14 25.86 -9.56 -7.29
CA ILE A 14 24.50 -9.31 -6.82
C ILE A 14 23.49 -10.10 -7.69
N VAL A 15 23.54 -9.94 -9.01
CA VAL A 15 22.57 -10.58 -9.91
C VAL A 15 22.69 -12.10 -9.92
N ALA A 16 23.92 -12.62 -9.90
CA ALA A 16 24.17 -14.08 -9.80
C ALA A 16 23.57 -14.65 -8.49
N GLY A 17 23.77 -13.95 -7.35
CA GLY A 17 23.22 -14.34 -6.06
C GLY A 17 21.67 -14.30 -6.02
N CYS A 18 21.04 -13.54 -6.90
CA CYS A 18 19.59 -13.42 -7.01
C CYS A 18 18.95 -14.25 -8.13
N ASN A 19 19.74 -15.07 -8.82
CA ASN A 19 19.32 -15.81 -10.02
C ASN A 19 18.72 -14.88 -11.09
N ARG A 20 19.39 -13.77 -11.35
CA ARG A 20 19.03 -12.75 -12.36
C ARG A 20 20.19 -12.56 -13.32
N VAL A 21 19.89 -11.96 -14.47
CA VAL A 21 20.87 -11.61 -15.49
C VAL A 21 20.73 -10.14 -15.82
N VAL A 22 21.87 -9.43 -15.91
CA VAL A 22 21.96 -8.07 -16.43
C VAL A 22 23.09 -7.99 -17.44
N ASN A 23 22.79 -7.49 -18.63
CA ASN A 23 23.74 -7.29 -19.74
C ASN A 23 23.22 -6.20 -20.68
N GLU A 24 23.93 -5.95 -21.78
CA GLU A 24 23.53 -4.93 -22.77
C GLU A 24 22.16 -5.21 -23.42
N ALA A 25 21.77 -6.48 -23.57
CA ALA A 25 20.48 -6.87 -24.14
C ALA A 25 19.33 -6.74 -23.12
N SER A 26 19.65 -6.86 -21.83
CA SER A 26 18.70 -6.66 -20.71
C SER A 26 19.36 -5.76 -19.66
N PRO A 27 19.44 -4.43 -19.93
CA PRO A 27 20.25 -3.51 -19.14
C PRO A 27 19.58 -3.06 -17.83
N ILE A 28 18.36 -3.44 -17.57
CA ILE A 28 17.60 -3.07 -16.36
C ILE A 28 17.19 -4.34 -15.62
N VAL A 29 17.51 -4.41 -14.33
CA VAL A 29 17.13 -5.52 -13.47
C VAL A 29 16.73 -5.05 -12.08
N ASP A 30 15.64 -5.63 -11.57
CA ASP A 30 15.27 -5.59 -10.16
C ASP A 30 15.63 -6.92 -9.51
N ALA A 31 16.32 -6.85 -8.38
CA ALA A 31 16.77 -8.01 -7.63
C ALA A 31 16.52 -7.79 -6.14
N ARG A 32 16.59 -8.89 -5.37
CA ARG A 32 16.46 -8.86 -3.92
C ARG A 32 17.68 -9.56 -3.30
N LEU A 33 18.32 -8.87 -2.36
CA LEU A 33 19.40 -9.44 -1.57
C LEU A 33 18.85 -10.45 -0.52
N PRO A 34 19.71 -11.34 0.01
CA PRO A 34 19.30 -12.31 1.02
C PRO A 34 18.73 -11.68 2.30
N ASP A 35 19.13 -10.45 2.64
CA ASP A 35 18.60 -9.66 3.77
C ASP A 35 17.23 -9.03 3.47
N GLY A 36 16.69 -9.25 2.25
CA GLY A 36 15.44 -8.70 1.77
C GLY A 36 15.55 -7.33 1.11
N ALA A 37 16.69 -6.66 1.13
CA ALA A 37 16.88 -5.36 0.49
C ALA A 37 16.64 -5.44 -1.02
N ARG A 38 15.95 -4.45 -1.58
CA ARG A 38 15.69 -4.34 -3.02
C ARG A 38 16.86 -3.65 -3.71
N VAL A 39 17.28 -4.18 -4.84
CA VAL A 39 18.32 -3.60 -5.66
C VAL A 39 17.75 -3.38 -7.06
N ASN A 40 17.80 -2.13 -7.52
CA ASN A 40 17.57 -1.79 -8.93
C ASN A 40 18.90 -1.46 -9.58
N ILE A 41 19.20 -2.08 -10.72
CA ILE A 41 20.42 -1.90 -11.49
C ILE A 41 20.05 -1.45 -12.90
N VAL A 42 20.70 -0.40 -13.36
CA VAL A 42 20.61 0.08 -14.75
C VAL A 42 22.00 0.14 -15.34
N MET A 43 22.21 -0.59 -16.44
CA MET A 43 23.49 -0.70 -17.15
C MET A 43 23.51 0.15 -18.43
N ASN A 44 24.69 0.28 -19.03
CA ASN A 44 24.81 0.77 -20.39
C ASN A 44 24.06 -0.18 -21.36
N PRO A 45 23.52 0.33 -22.49
CA PRO A 45 23.57 1.71 -22.98
C PRO A 45 22.52 2.66 -22.41
N VAL A 46 21.64 2.19 -21.49
CA VAL A 46 20.53 2.99 -20.92
C VAL A 46 21.06 4.01 -19.90
N ALA A 47 22.00 3.61 -19.05
CA ALA A 47 22.69 4.50 -18.13
C ALA A 47 23.89 5.14 -18.84
N LEU A 48 23.77 6.40 -19.28
CA LEU A 48 24.75 7.08 -20.15
C LEU A 48 26.09 7.35 -19.43
N ASP A 49 26.04 7.66 -18.14
CA ASP A 49 27.21 8.04 -17.34
C ASP A 49 27.84 6.84 -16.59
N GLY A 50 27.46 5.62 -16.96
CA GLY A 50 27.90 4.37 -16.34
C GLY A 50 26.81 3.67 -15.55
N PRO A 51 27.09 2.46 -15.01
CA PRO A 51 26.12 1.66 -14.27
C PRO A 51 25.59 2.39 -13.04
N VAL A 52 24.28 2.31 -12.81
CA VAL A 52 23.60 2.86 -11.62
C VAL A 52 23.07 1.70 -10.77
N VAL A 53 23.41 1.70 -9.49
CA VAL A 53 22.91 0.72 -8.51
C VAL A 53 22.18 1.47 -7.41
N THR A 54 20.90 1.15 -7.22
CA THR A 54 20.08 1.71 -6.14
C THR A 54 19.69 0.60 -5.18
N ILE A 55 20.09 0.72 -3.91
CA ILE A 55 19.75 -0.26 -2.86
C ILE A 55 18.78 0.38 -1.88
N ARG A 56 17.59 -0.23 -1.74
CA ARG A 56 16.57 0.16 -0.75
C ARG A 56 16.54 -0.86 0.37
N ARG A 57 17.07 -0.48 1.52
CA ARG A 57 17.10 -1.33 2.71
C ARG A 57 15.83 -1.16 3.54
N PHE A 58 15.41 -2.23 4.18
CA PHE A 58 14.39 -2.16 5.23
C PHE A 58 14.98 -1.57 6.51
N PRO A 59 14.18 -0.82 7.30
CA PRO A 59 14.61 -0.45 8.64
C PRO A 59 14.82 -1.70 9.51
N GLU A 60 15.87 -1.72 10.31
CA GLU A 60 16.18 -2.84 11.22
C GLU A 60 15.04 -3.13 12.20
N LYS A 61 14.33 -2.09 12.62
CA LYS A 61 13.14 -2.20 13.46
C LYS A 61 11.95 -1.64 12.72
N PRO A 62 10.89 -2.44 12.52
CA PRO A 62 9.64 -1.95 11.93
C PRO A 62 9.07 -0.79 12.75
N ILE A 63 8.51 0.18 12.05
CA ILE A 63 7.81 1.28 12.69
C ILE A 63 6.53 0.74 13.34
N THR A 64 6.25 1.20 14.58
CA THR A 64 5.05 0.84 15.33
C THR A 64 4.09 2.03 15.41
N MET A 65 2.84 1.78 15.84
CA MET A 65 1.87 2.86 16.09
C MET A 65 2.39 3.83 17.16
N ALA A 66 3.04 3.32 18.21
CA ALA A 66 3.66 4.17 19.25
C ALA A 66 4.69 5.14 18.64
N LYS A 67 5.47 4.69 17.64
CA LYS A 67 6.43 5.58 16.96
C LYS A 67 5.73 6.61 16.06
N LEU A 68 4.61 6.26 15.42
CA LEU A 68 3.81 7.22 14.64
C LEU A 68 3.18 8.29 15.54
N LEU A 69 2.74 7.92 16.73
CA LEU A 69 2.25 8.86 17.75
C LEU A 69 3.35 9.81 18.23
N GLU A 70 4.53 9.28 18.56
CA GLU A 70 5.70 10.07 18.95
C GLU A 70 6.13 11.08 17.86
N LEU A 71 6.05 10.67 16.59
CA LEU A 71 6.32 11.52 15.44
C LEU A 71 5.15 12.46 15.09
N GLU A 72 4.07 12.42 15.85
CA GLU A 72 2.83 13.16 15.58
C GLU A 72 2.26 12.92 14.18
N SER A 73 2.56 11.76 13.59
CA SER A 73 2.06 11.37 12.26
C SER A 73 0.54 11.11 12.28
N ILE A 74 0.01 10.74 13.44
CA ILE A 74 -1.42 10.50 13.69
C ILE A 74 -1.74 10.89 15.14
N SER A 75 -3.00 11.25 15.45
CA SER A 75 -3.46 11.48 16.81
C SER A 75 -3.83 10.16 17.52
N CYS A 76 -3.78 10.14 18.86
CA CYS A 76 -4.13 8.98 19.67
C CYS A 76 -5.57 8.53 19.38
N GLU A 77 -6.53 9.47 19.35
CA GLU A 77 -7.95 9.17 19.05
C GLU A 77 -8.13 8.51 17.67
N ALA A 78 -7.43 9.01 16.65
CA ALA A 78 -7.49 8.43 15.31
C ALA A 78 -6.80 7.05 15.22
N ALA A 79 -5.73 6.84 15.99
CA ALA A 79 -5.04 5.55 16.06
C ALA A 79 -5.92 4.48 16.70
N GLU A 80 -6.54 4.77 17.84
CA GLU A 80 -7.50 3.89 18.53
C GLU A 80 -8.73 3.60 17.66
N PHE A 81 -9.20 4.60 16.94
CA PHE A 81 -10.30 4.43 16.00
C PHE A 81 -9.94 3.45 14.87
N LEU A 82 -8.78 3.64 14.22
CA LEU A 82 -8.34 2.75 13.15
C LEU A 82 -8.04 1.33 13.65
N GLU A 83 -7.49 1.17 14.85
CA GLU A 83 -7.29 -0.15 15.48
C GLU A 83 -8.61 -0.90 15.60
N ARG A 84 -9.68 -0.24 16.09
CA ARG A 84 -11.02 -0.84 16.19
C ARG A 84 -11.56 -1.23 14.82
N LEU A 85 -11.39 -0.38 13.81
CA LEU A 85 -11.84 -0.67 12.45
C LEU A 85 -11.10 -1.86 11.82
N VAL A 86 -9.77 -1.95 12.00
CA VAL A 86 -9.00 -3.11 11.52
C VAL A 86 -9.48 -4.39 12.18
N LYS A 87 -9.65 -4.40 13.52
CA LYS A 87 -10.15 -5.56 14.25
C LYS A 87 -11.56 -5.96 13.82
N ALA A 88 -12.41 -4.99 13.51
CA ALA A 88 -13.79 -5.23 13.07
C ALA A 88 -13.94 -5.58 11.58
N GLY A 89 -12.82 -5.69 10.83
CA GLY A 89 -12.85 -6.12 9.44
C GLY A 89 -13.28 -5.03 8.44
N TYR A 90 -13.02 -3.74 8.71
CA TYR A 90 -13.24 -2.70 7.70
C TYR A 90 -12.18 -2.78 6.59
N ASN A 91 -12.62 -2.66 5.35
CA ASN A 91 -11.73 -2.56 4.19
C ASN A 91 -11.14 -1.16 4.12
N ILE A 92 -9.81 -1.06 4.23
CA ILE A 92 -9.11 0.22 4.34
C ILE A 92 -8.23 0.43 3.11
N PHE A 93 -8.40 1.57 2.45
CA PHE A 93 -7.56 2.00 1.36
C PHE A 93 -6.67 3.17 1.77
N ILE A 94 -5.35 3.02 1.64
CA ILE A 94 -4.38 4.04 2.03
C ILE A 94 -3.90 4.77 0.78
N SER A 95 -4.19 6.07 0.70
CA SER A 95 -3.77 6.93 -0.41
C SER A 95 -2.68 7.91 0.01
N GLY A 96 -1.94 8.43 -0.96
CA GLY A 96 -0.94 9.47 -0.73
C GLY A 96 0.13 9.52 -1.79
N GLY A 97 0.89 10.60 -1.83
CA GLY A 97 1.99 10.82 -2.76
C GLY A 97 3.17 9.85 -2.56
N THR A 98 4.16 9.93 -3.46
CA THR A 98 5.42 9.18 -3.31
C THR A 98 6.15 9.63 -2.04
N GLY A 99 6.60 8.66 -1.26
CA GLY A 99 7.33 8.92 -0.01
C GLY A 99 6.47 9.46 1.15
N SER A 100 5.12 9.44 1.05
CA SER A 100 4.22 9.81 2.14
C SER A 100 4.15 8.78 3.27
N GLY A 101 4.67 7.56 3.06
CA GLY A 101 4.72 6.51 4.07
C GLY A 101 3.58 5.48 4.00
N LYS A 102 2.91 5.32 2.86
CA LYS A 102 1.78 4.38 2.68
C LYS A 102 2.10 2.95 3.11
N THR A 103 3.18 2.37 2.58
CA THR A 103 3.60 0.99 2.93
C THR A 103 3.95 0.87 4.41
N THR A 104 4.60 1.89 4.99
CA THR A 104 4.89 1.94 6.43
C THR A 104 3.61 1.96 7.24
N PHE A 105 2.64 2.80 6.85
CA PHE A 105 1.36 2.92 7.53
C PHE A 105 0.53 1.65 7.41
N LEU A 106 0.51 1.01 6.23
CA LEU A 106 -0.11 -0.29 6.01
C LEU A 106 0.50 -1.37 6.93
N ASN A 107 1.84 -1.41 7.05
CA ASN A 107 2.51 -2.31 7.98
C ASN A 107 2.12 -2.06 9.44
N VAL A 108 1.94 -0.79 9.84
CA VAL A 108 1.51 -0.45 11.21
C VAL A 108 0.06 -0.89 11.44
N LEU A 109 -0.85 -0.62 10.51
CA LEU A 109 -2.24 -1.05 10.65
C LEU A 109 -2.38 -2.57 10.67
N SER A 110 -1.57 -3.28 9.89
CA SER A 110 -1.60 -4.74 9.85
C SER A 110 -1.24 -5.41 11.19
N GLN A 111 -0.57 -4.70 12.10
CA GLN A 111 -0.26 -5.21 13.45
C GLN A 111 -1.54 -5.37 14.32
N PHE A 112 -2.65 -4.74 13.94
CA PHE A 112 -3.93 -4.85 14.62
C PHE A 112 -4.82 -5.99 14.08
N ILE A 113 -4.38 -6.70 13.05
CA ILE A 113 -5.10 -7.85 12.50
C ILE A 113 -5.08 -8.97 13.55
N PRO A 114 -6.24 -9.60 13.85
CA PRO A 114 -6.31 -10.73 14.75
C PRO A 114 -5.36 -11.86 14.34
N ALA A 115 -4.63 -12.43 15.31
CA ALA A 115 -3.56 -13.41 15.05
C ALA A 115 -4.09 -14.76 14.53
N GLU A 116 -5.36 -15.08 14.75
CA GLU A 116 -6.05 -16.27 14.25
C GLU A 116 -6.38 -16.23 12.77
N GLU A 117 -6.36 -15.05 12.16
CA GLU A 117 -6.73 -14.88 10.76
C GLU A 117 -5.63 -15.32 9.79
N ARG A 118 -6.08 -15.91 8.67
CA ARG A 118 -5.22 -16.24 7.54
C ARG A 118 -5.09 -15.02 6.62
N VAL A 119 -3.91 -14.44 6.56
CA VAL A 119 -3.62 -13.24 5.76
C VAL A 119 -2.77 -13.61 4.54
N ILE A 120 -3.16 -13.12 3.38
CA ILE A 120 -2.35 -13.23 2.15
C ILE A 120 -1.92 -11.85 1.72
N THR A 121 -0.60 -11.61 1.57
CA THR A 121 -0.06 -10.40 0.97
C THR A 121 0.30 -10.63 -0.48
N ILE A 122 0.03 -9.64 -1.33
CA ILE A 122 0.32 -9.66 -2.77
C ILE A 122 1.02 -8.35 -3.13
N GLU A 123 2.22 -8.44 -3.69
CA GLU A 123 3.06 -7.28 -3.97
C GLU A 123 3.85 -7.45 -5.27
N ASP A 124 4.15 -6.35 -5.96
CA ASP A 124 5.11 -6.37 -7.08
C ASP A 124 6.50 -6.72 -6.61
N SER A 125 6.84 -6.25 -5.43
CA SER A 125 8.08 -6.57 -4.75
C SER A 125 7.80 -6.48 -3.26
N ALA A 126 8.02 -7.58 -2.55
CA ALA A 126 7.61 -7.71 -1.17
C ALA A 126 8.34 -6.71 -0.26
N GLU A 127 7.61 -5.68 0.16
CA GLU A 127 8.02 -4.64 1.11
C GLU A 127 7.28 -4.79 2.45
N LEU A 128 6.15 -5.50 2.46
CA LEU A 128 5.33 -5.66 3.65
C LEU A 128 6.01 -6.59 4.66
N GLN A 129 6.06 -6.14 5.91
CA GLN A 129 6.59 -6.86 7.05
C GLN A 129 5.50 -7.00 8.11
N LEU A 130 4.55 -7.91 7.88
CA LEU A 130 3.48 -8.18 8.81
C LEU A 130 4.00 -9.08 9.94
N LEU A 131 4.23 -8.50 11.10
CA LEU A 131 4.71 -9.20 12.27
C LEU A 131 3.53 -9.73 13.12
N GLY A 132 3.74 -10.85 13.78
CA GLY A 132 2.76 -11.41 14.74
C GLY A 132 1.59 -12.15 14.10
N LEU A 133 1.62 -12.44 12.79
CA LEU A 133 0.62 -13.23 12.08
C LEU A 133 1.16 -14.65 11.79
N PRO A 134 0.76 -15.69 12.56
CA PRO A 134 1.26 -17.05 12.37
C PRO A 134 0.85 -17.66 11.03
N ASN A 135 -0.33 -17.29 10.51
CA ASN A 135 -0.87 -17.81 9.25
C ASN A 135 -0.76 -16.78 8.12
N LEU A 136 0.46 -16.37 7.82
CA LEU A 136 0.78 -15.41 6.76
C LEU A 136 1.30 -16.11 5.50
N VAL A 137 0.69 -15.82 4.36
CA VAL A 137 1.18 -16.22 3.03
C VAL A 137 1.63 -14.96 2.28
N ARG A 138 2.85 -14.96 1.75
CA ARG A 138 3.41 -13.83 1.00
C ARG A 138 3.58 -14.20 -0.46
N LEU A 139 2.94 -13.46 -1.34
CA LEU A 139 3.01 -13.65 -2.79
C LEU A 139 3.66 -12.42 -3.43
N GLU A 140 4.56 -12.67 -4.36
CA GLU A 140 5.27 -11.64 -5.11
C GLU A 140 5.16 -11.91 -6.61
N THR A 141 5.03 -10.86 -7.41
CA THR A 141 5.02 -10.97 -8.86
C THR A 141 6.36 -11.50 -9.39
N ARG A 142 6.33 -12.05 -10.57
CA ARG A 142 7.52 -12.51 -11.26
C ARG A 142 7.54 -11.98 -12.69
N ASN A 143 8.56 -11.20 -13.01
CA ASN A 143 8.80 -10.71 -14.37
C ASN A 143 9.38 -11.82 -15.26
N SER A 144 9.15 -11.71 -16.56
CA SER A 144 9.60 -12.67 -17.58
C SER A 144 11.08 -12.59 -17.95
N ASN A 145 11.93 -11.85 -17.21
CA ASN A 145 13.34 -11.62 -17.52
C ASN A 145 14.27 -12.81 -17.19
N VAL A 146 13.73 -13.97 -16.89
CA VAL A 146 14.49 -15.23 -16.73
C VAL A 146 14.07 -16.17 -17.85
N GLU A 147 15.00 -16.70 -18.63
CA GLU A 147 14.72 -17.61 -19.75
C GLU A 147 13.81 -18.76 -19.32
N GLY A 148 12.71 -18.96 -20.06
CA GLY A 148 11.75 -20.01 -19.82
C GLY A 148 10.75 -19.77 -18.67
N CYS A 149 10.82 -18.66 -17.95
CA CYS A 149 9.90 -18.33 -16.89
C CYS A 149 8.74 -17.45 -17.40
N ARG A 150 7.53 -17.93 -17.21
CA ARG A 150 6.30 -17.14 -17.47
C ARG A 150 6.21 -16.00 -16.46
N GLU A 151 5.77 -14.83 -16.93
CA GLU A 151 5.36 -13.73 -16.07
C GLU A 151 4.18 -14.15 -15.16
N VAL A 152 4.19 -13.68 -13.90
CA VAL A 152 3.08 -13.82 -12.96
C VAL A 152 2.79 -12.43 -12.39
N ASN A 153 1.65 -11.86 -12.78
CA ASN A 153 1.25 -10.51 -12.39
C ASN A 153 0.34 -10.49 -11.15
N ILE A 154 0.07 -9.30 -10.61
CA ILE A 154 -0.78 -9.11 -9.42
C ILE A 154 -2.17 -9.71 -9.62
N ARG A 155 -2.79 -9.55 -10.81
CA ARG A 155 -4.14 -10.07 -11.09
C ARG A 155 -4.21 -11.59 -10.95
N GLU A 156 -3.21 -12.30 -11.47
CA GLU A 156 -3.12 -13.77 -11.34
C GLU A 156 -2.94 -14.19 -9.88
N LEU A 157 -2.14 -13.44 -9.12
CA LEU A 157 -1.94 -13.70 -7.70
C LEU A 157 -3.21 -13.45 -6.87
N ILE A 158 -3.95 -12.38 -7.14
CA ILE A 158 -5.25 -12.13 -6.50
C ILE A 158 -6.22 -13.28 -6.79
N ARG A 159 -6.38 -13.68 -8.04
CA ARG A 159 -7.26 -14.80 -8.40
C ARG A 159 -6.84 -16.13 -7.79
N SER A 160 -5.55 -16.36 -7.64
CA SER A 160 -5.03 -17.55 -6.98
C SER A 160 -5.29 -17.51 -5.48
N SER A 161 -5.10 -16.34 -4.84
CA SER A 161 -5.28 -16.17 -3.39
C SER A 161 -6.71 -16.48 -2.93
N LEU A 162 -7.73 -16.17 -3.73
CA LEU A 162 -9.13 -16.50 -3.45
C LEU A 162 -9.40 -18.01 -3.27
N ARG A 163 -8.53 -18.87 -3.80
CA ARG A 163 -8.61 -20.33 -3.66
C ARG A 163 -7.79 -20.85 -2.46
N MET A 164 -7.07 -19.97 -1.77
CA MET A 164 -6.23 -20.33 -0.63
C MET A 164 -6.94 -20.17 0.71
N ARG A 165 -8.27 -19.90 0.70
CA ARG A 165 -9.11 -19.67 1.89
C ARG A 165 -8.55 -18.56 2.79
N PRO A 166 -8.31 -17.35 2.28
CA PRO A 166 -7.88 -16.22 3.10
C PRO A 166 -9.05 -15.67 3.92
N ASP A 167 -8.75 -15.16 5.12
CA ASP A 167 -9.65 -14.26 5.84
C ASP A 167 -9.46 -12.84 5.31
N ARG A 168 -8.21 -12.41 5.08
CA ARG A 168 -7.87 -11.10 4.50
C ARG A 168 -6.87 -11.20 3.37
N ILE A 169 -7.03 -10.31 2.39
CA ILE A 169 -6.08 -10.12 1.30
C ILE A 169 -5.54 -8.70 1.38
N ILE A 170 -4.21 -8.57 1.42
CA ILE A 170 -3.53 -7.27 1.44
C ILE A 170 -2.77 -7.13 0.13
N VAL A 171 -3.21 -6.19 -0.72
CA VAL A 171 -2.50 -5.83 -1.94
C VAL A 171 -1.61 -4.64 -1.64
N GLY A 172 -0.29 -4.80 -1.73
CA GLY A 172 0.68 -3.79 -1.34
C GLY A 172 0.44 -2.44 -2.02
N GLU A 173 0.19 -2.45 -3.32
CA GLU A 173 -0.18 -1.26 -4.08
C GLU A 173 -0.97 -1.64 -5.33
N VAL A 174 -1.95 -0.80 -5.70
CA VAL A 174 -2.65 -0.87 -6.99
C VAL A 174 -2.28 0.32 -7.85
N ARG A 175 -1.99 0.05 -9.13
CA ARG A 175 -1.54 1.05 -10.12
C ARG A 175 -2.29 0.98 -11.44
N GLY A 176 -3.01 -0.12 -11.70
CA GLY A 176 -3.66 -0.41 -12.95
C GLY A 176 -4.84 -1.37 -12.84
N ALA A 177 -4.97 -2.23 -13.83
CA ALA A 177 -6.12 -3.14 -14.02
C ALA A 177 -6.41 -4.08 -12.84
N GLU A 178 -5.42 -4.36 -11.98
CA GLU A 178 -5.57 -5.18 -10.76
C GLU A 178 -6.53 -4.58 -9.74
N ALA A 179 -6.80 -3.27 -9.82
CA ALA A 179 -7.79 -2.61 -8.96
C ALA A 179 -9.18 -3.25 -9.07
N ALA A 180 -9.56 -3.73 -10.26
CA ALA A 180 -10.82 -4.43 -10.48
C ALA A 180 -10.88 -5.76 -9.70
N ASP A 181 -9.82 -6.56 -9.76
CA ASP A 181 -9.74 -7.85 -9.05
C ASP A 181 -9.65 -7.63 -7.53
N MET A 182 -8.94 -6.58 -7.06
CA MET A 182 -8.89 -6.17 -5.65
C MET A 182 -10.29 -5.79 -5.12
N LEU A 183 -11.03 -4.94 -5.84
CA LEU A 183 -12.39 -4.56 -5.45
C LEU A 183 -13.33 -5.77 -5.43
N GLN A 184 -13.16 -6.71 -6.36
CA GLN A 184 -13.92 -7.95 -6.34
C GLN A 184 -13.65 -8.77 -5.07
N CYS A 185 -12.39 -8.87 -4.62
CA CYS A 185 -12.06 -9.51 -3.35
C CYS A 185 -12.78 -8.84 -2.17
N MET A 186 -12.70 -7.51 -2.09
CA MET A 186 -13.32 -6.71 -1.02
C MET A 186 -14.85 -6.83 -1.01
N ASN A 187 -15.47 -7.12 -2.16
CA ASN A 187 -16.92 -7.29 -2.30
C ASN A 187 -17.40 -8.74 -2.13
N THR A 188 -16.51 -9.72 -1.98
CA THR A 188 -16.87 -11.15 -1.96
C THR A 188 -16.54 -11.85 -0.64
N GLY A 189 -16.59 -11.13 0.48
CA GLY A 189 -16.51 -11.71 1.82
C GLY A 189 -15.09 -11.83 2.39
N HIS A 190 -14.12 -11.09 1.84
CA HIS A 190 -12.77 -10.96 2.42
C HIS A 190 -12.66 -9.63 3.18
N ASP A 191 -13.50 -9.50 4.21
CA ASP A 191 -13.58 -8.30 5.05
C ASP A 191 -12.26 -8.00 5.76
N GLY A 192 -11.94 -6.69 5.90
CA GLY A 192 -10.68 -6.24 6.48
C GLY A 192 -9.49 -6.27 5.51
N SER A 193 -9.74 -6.48 4.22
CA SER A 193 -8.71 -6.36 3.20
C SER A 193 -8.20 -4.92 3.11
N MET A 194 -6.91 -4.77 2.79
CA MET A 194 -6.25 -3.48 2.72
C MET A 194 -5.44 -3.34 1.44
N SER A 195 -5.33 -2.10 0.97
CA SER A 195 -4.44 -1.78 -0.16
C SER A 195 -3.96 -0.35 -0.10
N THR A 196 -2.97 -0.02 -0.95
CA THR A 196 -2.50 1.35 -1.12
C THR A 196 -2.55 1.81 -2.57
N GLY A 197 -2.56 3.11 -2.77
CA GLY A 197 -2.47 3.71 -4.10
C GLY A 197 -1.96 5.14 -4.06
N HIS A 198 -1.43 5.59 -5.17
CA HIS A 198 -0.94 6.97 -5.31
C HIS A 198 -2.07 7.93 -5.68
N ALA A 199 -2.27 8.97 -4.86
CA ALA A 199 -3.16 10.10 -5.17
C ALA A 199 -2.76 11.35 -4.39
N ASN A 200 -3.29 12.51 -4.81
CA ASN A 200 -3.05 13.79 -4.14
C ASN A 200 -4.09 14.11 -3.06
N SER A 201 -5.21 13.40 -3.06
CA SER A 201 -6.26 13.49 -2.03
C SER A 201 -7.03 12.16 -1.95
N GLY A 202 -7.85 11.98 -0.92
CA GLY A 202 -8.77 10.84 -0.82
C GLY A 202 -9.78 10.83 -1.98
N LYS A 203 -10.29 12.01 -2.36
CA LYS A 203 -11.21 12.16 -3.50
C LYS A 203 -10.55 11.81 -4.84
N ASP A 204 -9.32 12.28 -5.08
CA ASP A 204 -8.57 11.94 -6.30
C ASP A 204 -8.30 10.45 -6.40
N MET A 205 -8.14 9.77 -5.25
CA MET A 205 -7.94 8.33 -5.24
C MET A 205 -9.15 7.59 -5.80
N LEU A 206 -10.36 8.03 -5.52
CA LEU A 206 -11.58 7.43 -6.09
C LEU A 206 -11.60 7.57 -7.62
N SER A 207 -11.31 8.74 -8.15
CA SER A 207 -11.24 8.97 -9.60
C SER A 207 -10.15 8.12 -10.26
N ARG A 208 -9.01 7.92 -9.57
CA ARG A 208 -7.96 7.02 -10.05
C ARG A 208 -8.39 5.56 -10.03
N LEU A 209 -9.10 5.13 -8.97
CA LEU A 209 -9.65 3.76 -8.91
C LEU A 209 -10.66 3.52 -10.03
N GLU A 210 -11.54 4.49 -10.34
CA GLU A 210 -12.44 4.40 -11.50
C GLU A 210 -11.65 4.13 -12.79
N ASN A 211 -10.61 4.93 -13.04
CA ASN A 211 -9.76 4.76 -14.23
C ASN A 211 -9.02 3.41 -14.25
N MET A 212 -8.48 2.97 -13.11
CA MET A 212 -7.78 1.69 -12.99
C MET A 212 -8.73 0.50 -13.25
N VAL A 213 -9.97 0.55 -12.75
CA VAL A 213 -10.98 -0.48 -13.02
C VAL A 213 -11.31 -0.54 -14.51
N LEU A 214 -11.45 0.62 -15.18
CA LEU A 214 -11.69 0.70 -16.62
C LEU A 214 -10.53 0.11 -17.45
N MET A 215 -9.29 0.11 -16.96
CA MET A 215 -8.18 -0.59 -17.60
C MET A 215 -8.34 -2.11 -17.57
N GLY A 216 -9.09 -2.63 -16.60
CA GLY A 216 -9.26 -4.07 -16.40
C GLY A 216 -10.58 -4.66 -16.83
N MET A 217 -11.61 -3.83 -16.93
CA MET A 217 -13.00 -4.26 -17.20
C MET A 217 -13.77 -3.17 -17.95
N GLU A 218 -14.58 -3.58 -18.92
CA GLU A 218 -15.55 -2.70 -19.58
C GLU A 218 -16.87 -2.71 -18.78
N LEU A 219 -17.01 -1.72 -17.90
CA LEU A 219 -18.21 -1.54 -17.07
C LEU A 219 -18.71 -0.10 -17.15
N PRO A 220 -20.03 0.14 -17.05
CA PRO A 220 -20.56 1.48 -16.87
C PRO A 220 -19.97 2.14 -15.61
N LEU A 221 -19.67 3.43 -15.69
CA LEU A 221 -19.07 4.18 -14.56
C LEU A 221 -19.91 4.09 -13.28
N ALA A 222 -21.23 4.09 -13.41
CA ALA A 222 -22.15 3.91 -12.28
C ALA A 222 -21.93 2.56 -11.56
N ALA A 223 -21.71 1.47 -12.31
CA ALA A 223 -21.42 0.17 -11.73
C ALA A 223 -20.05 0.13 -11.05
N ILE A 224 -19.04 0.81 -11.60
CA ILE A 224 -17.72 0.92 -11.00
C ILE A 224 -17.81 1.68 -9.67
N ARG A 225 -18.51 2.82 -9.62
CA ARG A 225 -18.73 3.60 -8.41
C ARG A 225 -19.46 2.81 -7.34
N GLN A 226 -20.45 2.02 -7.74
CA GLN A 226 -21.13 1.12 -6.82
C GLN A 226 -20.18 0.06 -6.24
N GLN A 227 -19.31 -0.55 -7.07
CA GLN A 227 -18.32 -1.52 -6.59
C GLN A 227 -17.30 -0.89 -5.65
N ILE A 228 -16.81 0.32 -5.93
CA ILE A 228 -15.89 1.05 -5.06
C ILE A 228 -16.56 1.33 -3.71
N SER A 229 -17.78 1.86 -3.74
CA SER A 229 -18.51 2.24 -2.51
C SER A 229 -18.96 1.06 -1.65
N SER A 230 -19.12 -0.12 -2.26
CA SER A 230 -19.42 -1.36 -1.53
C SER A 230 -18.18 -2.05 -1.02
N GLY A 231 -17.05 -1.97 -1.76
CA GLY A 231 -15.83 -2.69 -1.46
C GLY A 231 -14.92 -1.97 -0.46
N ILE A 232 -14.83 -0.65 -0.50
CA ILE A 232 -13.97 0.15 0.37
C ILE A 232 -14.82 0.86 1.41
N ASP A 233 -14.49 0.67 2.69
CA ASP A 233 -15.18 1.33 3.80
C ASP A 233 -14.51 2.65 4.17
N ILE A 234 -13.18 2.66 4.24
CA ILE A 234 -12.38 3.78 4.74
C ILE A 234 -11.23 4.12 3.79
N ILE A 235 -11.04 5.40 3.53
CA ILE A 235 -9.83 5.93 2.89
C ILE A 235 -9.02 6.69 3.93
N VAL A 236 -7.74 6.36 4.05
CA VAL A 236 -6.76 7.11 4.84
C VAL A 236 -5.81 7.81 3.90
N HIS A 237 -5.81 9.14 3.89
CA HIS A 237 -4.91 9.92 3.04
C HIS A 237 -3.69 10.40 3.82
N LEU A 238 -2.50 10.08 3.30
CA LEU A 238 -1.21 10.45 3.86
C LEU A 238 -0.55 11.54 3.02
N GLY A 239 0.01 12.54 3.69
CA GLY A 239 0.80 13.58 3.05
C GLY A 239 2.22 13.67 3.61
N ARG A 240 3.10 14.20 2.79
CA ARG A 240 4.40 14.70 3.21
C ARG A 240 4.34 16.22 3.20
N LEU A 241 4.44 16.82 4.37
CA LEU A 241 4.36 18.25 4.54
C LEU A 241 5.66 18.95 4.06
N ARG A 242 5.66 20.28 4.01
CA ARG A 242 6.80 21.09 3.55
C ARG A 242 8.05 20.97 4.42
N ASP A 243 7.87 20.69 5.73
CA ASP A 243 8.92 20.37 6.67
C ASP A 243 9.44 18.93 6.55
N ARG A 244 8.96 18.20 5.54
CA ARG A 244 9.24 16.78 5.25
C ARG A 244 8.66 15.79 6.26
N SER A 245 7.91 16.24 7.27
CA SER A 245 7.16 15.33 8.14
C SER A 245 6.08 14.59 7.34
N ARG A 246 5.75 13.38 7.79
CA ARG A 246 4.70 12.54 7.19
C ARG A 246 3.54 12.49 8.16
N ARG A 247 2.35 12.81 7.68
CA ARG A 247 1.16 12.88 8.52
C ARG A 247 -0.05 12.25 7.84
N VAL A 248 -0.95 11.72 8.65
CA VAL A 248 -2.32 11.45 8.21
C VAL A 248 -3.00 12.79 8.03
N LEU A 249 -3.44 13.07 6.80
CA LEU A 249 -4.12 14.33 6.48
C LEU A 249 -5.63 14.20 6.55
N GLU A 250 -6.15 13.00 6.23
CA GLU A 250 -7.59 12.75 6.22
C GLU A 250 -7.88 11.27 6.48
N ILE A 251 -8.93 11.01 7.24
CA ILE A 251 -9.58 9.70 7.37
C ILE A 251 -11.04 9.91 7.00
N THR A 252 -11.47 9.26 5.92
CA THR A 252 -12.79 9.47 5.33
C THR A 252 -13.49 8.14 5.14
N GLU A 253 -14.74 8.06 5.58
CA GLU A 253 -15.64 6.94 5.32
C GLU A 253 -16.26 7.09 3.93
N ILE A 254 -16.38 5.99 3.20
CA ILE A 254 -17.24 5.88 2.03
C ILE A 254 -18.65 5.51 2.50
N ALA A 255 -19.52 6.51 2.56
CA ALA A 255 -20.87 6.36 3.14
C ALA A 255 -21.85 5.65 2.19
N GLY A 256 -21.51 5.55 0.90
CA GLY A 256 -22.33 4.90 -0.12
C GLY A 256 -22.19 5.53 -1.49
N CYS A 257 -23.10 5.16 -2.40
CA CYS A 257 -23.21 5.75 -3.73
C CYS A 257 -24.66 6.18 -3.97
N GLU A 258 -24.90 7.46 -4.21
CA GLU A 258 -26.22 8.02 -4.48
C GLU A 258 -26.12 8.91 -5.72
N GLU A 259 -27.14 8.84 -6.59
CA GLU A 259 -27.19 9.60 -7.86
C GLU A 259 -25.93 9.44 -8.71
N ASN A 260 -25.34 8.25 -8.72
CA ASN A 260 -24.08 7.93 -9.38
C ASN A 260 -22.85 8.65 -8.81
N GLU A 261 -22.92 9.23 -7.62
CA GLU A 261 -21.78 9.82 -6.94
C GLU A 261 -21.44 9.08 -5.64
N ILE A 262 -20.15 8.88 -5.39
CA ILE A 262 -19.67 8.28 -4.14
C ILE A 262 -19.75 9.34 -3.05
N ARG A 263 -20.52 9.04 -2.00
CA ARG A 263 -20.65 9.90 -0.82
C ARG A 263 -19.49 9.66 0.15
N LEU A 264 -18.84 10.75 0.52
CA LEU A 264 -17.74 10.77 1.47
C LEU A 264 -18.19 11.43 2.77
N ASN A 265 -17.81 10.81 3.89
CA ASN A 265 -18.02 11.32 5.24
C ASN A 265 -16.65 11.52 5.91
N PRO A 266 -16.10 12.76 5.98
CA PRO A 266 -14.84 13.03 6.65
C PRO A 266 -14.96 12.77 8.14
N LEU A 267 -14.14 11.84 8.67
CA LEU A 267 -14.11 11.47 10.09
C LEU A 267 -13.02 12.24 10.84
N PHE A 268 -11.83 12.34 10.23
CA PHE A 268 -10.72 13.12 10.76
C PHE A 268 -10.07 13.93 9.64
N VAL A 269 -9.70 15.18 9.95
CA VAL A 269 -9.01 16.07 9.01
C VAL A 269 -7.87 16.77 9.72
N PHE A 270 -6.70 16.82 9.07
CA PHE A 270 -5.55 17.55 9.58
C PHE A 270 -5.78 19.05 9.38
N GLU A 271 -5.73 19.81 10.45
CA GLU A 271 -5.78 21.27 10.44
C GLU A 271 -4.42 21.83 10.79
N GLU A 272 -3.87 22.55 9.85
CA GLU A 272 -2.62 23.27 10.04
C GLU A 272 -2.85 24.56 10.83
N ALA A 273 -2.02 24.80 11.85
CA ALA A 273 -2.08 26.01 12.68
C ALA A 273 -0.93 27.00 12.40
N GLY A 274 0.05 26.61 11.59
CA GLY A 274 1.21 27.44 11.25
C GLY A 274 2.53 26.69 11.29
N GLU A 275 3.61 27.41 11.57
CA GLU A 275 4.97 26.87 11.71
C GLU A 275 5.60 27.34 13.02
N ASP A 276 6.48 26.51 13.58
CA ASP A 276 7.34 26.93 14.68
C ASP A 276 8.56 27.72 14.18
N SER A 277 9.38 28.22 15.12
CA SER A 277 10.59 28.98 14.81
C SER A 277 11.65 28.16 14.06
N GLY A 278 11.54 26.84 14.02
CA GLY A 278 12.40 25.92 13.28
C GLY A 278 11.85 25.55 11.89
N GLY A 279 10.70 26.09 11.48
CA GLY A 279 10.05 25.77 10.21
C GLY A 279 9.29 24.43 10.22
N ARG A 280 9.04 23.86 11.42
CA ARG A 280 8.23 22.64 11.55
C ARG A 280 6.76 23.02 11.48
N VAL A 281 5.99 22.25 10.72
CA VAL A 281 4.54 22.47 10.58
C VAL A 281 3.83 22.08 11.87
N ILE A 282 3.12 23.04 12.45
CA ILE A 282 2.24 22.84 13.59
C ILE A 282 0.83 22.58 13.08
N GLY A 283 0.19 21.54 13.59
CA GLY A 283 -1.18 21.19 13.24
C GLY A 283 -1.64 19.95 13.98
N ARG A 284 -2.94 19.65 13.89
CA ARG A 284 -3.56 18.51 14.57
C ARG A 284 -4.54 17.80 13.64
N LEU A 285 -4.56 16.49 13.72
CA LEU A 285 -5.60 15.66 13.12
C LEU A 285 -6.84 15.73 14.03
N GLN A 286 -7.89 16.43 13.58
CA GLN A 286 -9.08 16.69 14.34
C GLN A 286 -10.23 15.81 13.88
N LYS A 287 -11.04 15.32 14.82
CA LYS A 287 -12.28 14.64 14.52
C LYS A 287 -13.32 15.61 13.97
N LYS A 288 -13.93 15.26 12.85
CA LYS A 288 -14.95 16.06 12.15
C LYS A 288 -16.30 15.39 12.06
N GLY A 289 -16.32 14.07 12.07
CA GLY A 289 -17.57 13.31 11.92
C GLY A 289 -17.60 12.05 12.78
N THR A 290 -18.72 11.35 12.69
CA THR A 290 -18.93 10.03 13.28
C THR A 290 -19.13 9.02 12.17
N LEU A 291 -18.72 7.77 12.43
CA LEU A 291 -18.92 6.66 11.51
C LEU A 291 -20.41 6.42 11.30
N LEU A 292 -20.85 6.32 10.05
CA LEU A 292 -22.25 6.07 9.68
C LEU A 292 -22.53 4.57 9.50
N ARG A 293 -21.56 3.82 8.94
CA ARG A 293 -21.70 2.39 8.65
C ARG A 293 -21.11 1.55 9.80
N GLU A 294 -21.85 1.45 10.92
CA GLU A 294 -21.41 0.77 12.14
C GLU A 294 -21.65 -0.75 12.16
N ASN A 295 -22.23 -1.31 11.10
CA ASN A 295 -22.63 -2.70 11.02
C ASN A 295 -21.47 -3.68 11.32
N LYS A 296 -20.26 -3.43 10.83
CA LYS A 296 -19.08 -4.28 11.09
C LYS A 296 -18.62 -4.18 12.56
N LEU A 297 -18.61 -2.98 13.15
CA LEU A 297 -18.31 -2.82 14.58
C LEU A 297 -19.34 -3.55 15.45
N ARG A 298 -20.64 -3.45 15.10
CA ARG A 298 -21.73 -4.15 15.80
C ARG A 298 -21.57 -5.67 15.68
N ALA A 299 -21.28 -6.18 14.48
CA ALA A 299 -21.04 -7.60 14.26
C ALA A 299 -19.82 -8.13 15.03
N ALA A 300 -18.79 -7.29 15.21
CA ALA A 300 -17.60 -7.60 16.00
C ALA A 300 -17.78 -7.42 17.52
N GLY A 301 -18.96 -6.99 18.00
CA GLY A 301 -19.22 -6.72 19.42
C GLY A 301 -18.40 -5.54 19.99
N MET A 302 -18.07 -4.55 19.17
CA MET A 302 -17.23 -3.41 19.54
C MET A 302 -17.99 -2.07 19.62
N LEU A 303 -19.29 -2.12 19.61
CA LEU A 303 -20.16 -0.96 19.85
C LEU A 303 -20.59 -0.89 21.31
#